data_988d549d2f11e5a5e2b16420cc0a69d3
#
_entry.id   988d549d2f11e5a5e2b16420cc0a69d3
#
_cell.length_a   1.000
_cell.length_b   1.000
_cell.length_c   1.000
_cell.angle_alpha   90.00
_cell.angle_beta   90.00
_cell.angle_gamma   90.00
#
_symmetry.space_group_name_H-M   'P 1'
#
loop_
_entity.id
_entity.type
_entity.pdbx_description
1 polymer ?
#
loop_
_entity_poly.entity_id
_entity_poly.type
_entity_poly.pdbx_seq_one_letter_code
_entity_poly.pdbx_strand_id
1 'polypeptide(L)'
;MRGSDERSGALFSYVDLEARVPAQHPLRTIRVIVNNALTALSPGFHDLYARVGRPSIPPEQLLRALLLQAFYSIRSERQLMERLDFDLLFRWFVGLGIDDQVWNHSTFSKNPDRLLAGDVAAEFLAQVLDQPQVRRLLSSEHFSVDGSLVEAWASMKSCRPKPDPDDPPSSGRNQAAGSAAARPRRNQGRDFHGARRANDSHASTTDPDAKLYHKSPGQEAKLCFVGHVLMENRHGLVVDAELTRASGHAERLAAPAMLDRLPTVSPITLAADRGFDARDFVMELRARRVTPHIAQNTSGWRSALDCRTTRHPGYGASQRVRKRIEEAFAWINTIAGQSRTKLRGLARVRWSFTLAAAAYNLVRLPKLPATSVTRGASL
;
A
#
# COMPACT_ATOMS: atom_id res chain seq x y z
N MET A 1 -12.02 -23.39 6.88
CA MET A 1 -11.77 -24.08 5.60
C MET A 1 -11.67 -23.05 4.49
N ARG A 2 -10.68 -23.18 3.59
CA ARG A 2 -10.59 -22.34 2.40
C ARG A 2 -11.74 -22.69 1.47
N GLY A 3 -12.48 -21.71 0.92
CA GLY A 3 -13.42 -21.92 -0.18
C GLY A 3 -12.69 -22.27 -1.47
N SER A 4 -13.32 -23.04 -2.38
CA SER A 4 -12.78 -23.33 -3.70
C SER A 4 -12.84 -22.09 -4.62
N ASP A 5 -11.81 -21.90 -5.45
CA ASP A 5 -11.80 -20.86 -6.52
C ASP A 5 -12.38 -21.45 -7.82
N GLU A 6 -13.46 -22.20 -7.72
CA GLU A 6 -14.10 -22.78 -8.88
C GLU A 6 -14.79 -21.70 -9.73
N ARG A 7 -14.61 -21.79 -11.03
CA ARG A 7 -15.34 -20.94 -11.98
C ARG A 7 -16.70 -21.56 -12.20
N SER A 8 -17.76 -21.02 -11.57
CA SER A 8 -19.11 -21.48 -11.88
C SER A 8 -19.49 -21.03 -13.30
N GLY A 9 -19.47 -21.97 -14.24
CA GLY A 9 -20.16 -21.86 -15.50
C GLY A 9 -21.56 -22.46 -15.31
N ALA A 10 -22.55 -21.63 -14.99
CA ALA A 10 -23.91 -22.15 -14.86
C ALA A 10 -24.37 -22.75 -16.20
N LEU A 11 -24.75 -24.02 -16.17
CA LEU A 11 -25.16 -24.81 -17.36
C LEU A 11 -26.39 -24.22 -18.08
N PHE A 12 -27.10 -23.29 -17.43
CA PHE A 12 -28.37 -22.71 -17.90
C PHE A 12 -28.34 -21.19 -18.00
N SER A 13 -27.18 -20.55 -17.90
CA SER A 13 -27.08 -19.10 -18.13
C SER A 13 -26.96 -18.81 -19.62
N TYR A 14 -27.93 -18.09 -20.20
CA TYR A 14 -27.86 -17.59 -21.58
C TYR A 14 -26.83 -16.46 -21.77
N VAL A 15 -26.14 -16.03 -20.71
CA VAL A 15 -25.14 -14.96 -20.76
C VAL A 15 -23.78 -15.52 -20.34
N ASP A 16 -22.92 -15.70 -21.34
CA ASP A 16 -21.49 -15.97 -21.07
C ASP A 16 -20.78 -14.66 -20.72
N LEU A 17 -20.32 -14.55 -19.48
CA LEU A 17 -19.57 -13.39 -18.99
C LEU A 17 -18.26 -13.19 -19.75
N GLU A 18 -17.62 -14.29 -20.19
CA GLU A 18 -16.38 -14.21 -20.95
C GLU A 18 -16.59 -13.61 -22.34
N ALA A 19 -17.68 -13.97 -23.01
CA ALA A 19 -18.06 -13.40 -24.30
C ALA A 19 -18.58 -11.95 -24.17
N ARG A 20 -19.17 -11.59 -23.03
CA ARG A 20 -19.76 -10.26 -22.81
C ARG A 20 -18.72 -9.16 -22.63
N VAL A 21 -17.56 -9.47 -22.04
CA VAL A 21 -16.48 -8.49 -21.84
C VAL A 21 -15.75 -8.27 -23.18
N PRO A 22 -15.61 -7.02 -23.68
CA PRO A 22 -14.90 -6.77 -24.93
C PRO A 22 -13.48 -7.33 -24.94
N ALA A 23 -13.04 -7.91 -26.04
CA ALA A 23 -11.72 -8.55 -26.18
C ALA A 23 -10.55 -7.58 -25.88
N GLN A 24 -10.75 -6.28 -26.13
CA GLN A 24 -9.74 -5.25 -25.92
C GLN A 24 -9.84 -4.58 -24.54
N HIS A 25 -10.74 -5.02 -23.67
CA HIS A 25 -10.92 -4.40 -22.36
C HIS A 25 -9.65 -4.54 -21.50
N PRO A 26 -9.12 -3.45 -20.89
CA PRO A 26 -7.84 -3.48 -20.13
C PRO A 26 -7.81 -4.52 -19.01
N LEU A 27 -8.95 -4.78 -18.36
CA LEU A 27 -9.05 -5.77 -17.30
C LEU A 27 -8.78 -7.20 -17.78
N ARG A 28 -8.85 -7.52 -19.08
CA ARG A 28 -8.49 -8.85 -19.59
C ARG A 28 -7.00 -9.13 -19.37
N THR A 29 -6.14 -8.22 -19.80
CA THR A 29 -4.69 -8.33 -19.59
C THR A 29 -4.37 -8.34 -18.10
N ILE A 30 -4.99 -7.45 -17.33
CA ILE A 30 -4.80 -7.38 -15.88
C ILE A 30 -5.22 -8.71 -15.22
N ARG A 31 -6.37 -9.28 -15.61
CA ARG A 31 -6.87 -10.54 -15.04
C ARG A 31 -5.94 -11.71 -15.29
N VAL A 32 -5.31 -11.77 -16.46
CA VAL A 32 -4.29 -12.82 -16.76
C VAL A 32 -3.10 -12.67 -15.81
N ILE A 33 -2.55 -11.47 -15.65
CA ILE A 33 -1.43 -11.21 -14.75
C ILE A 33 -1.79 -11.54 -13.31
N VAL A 34 -2.98 -11.10 -12.87
CA VAL A 34 -3.51 -11.38 -11.52
C VAL A 34 -3.68 -12.88 -11.31
N ASN A 35 -4.28 -13.60 -12.24
CA ASN A 35 -4.49 -15.04 -12.11
C ASN A 35 -3.17 -15.81 -12.02
N ASN A 36 -2.16 -15.44 -12.82
CA ASN A 36 -0.85 -16.06 -12.74
C ASN A 36 -0.21 -15.86 -11.36
N ALA A 37 -0.26 -14.63 -10.83
CA ALA A 37 0.24 -14.34 -9.48
C ALA A 37 -0.53 -15.11 -8.40
N LEU A 38 -1.86 -15.18 -8.49
CA LEU A 38 -2.70 -15.92 -7.54
C LEU A 38 -2.44 -17.43 -7.59
N THR A 39 -2.20 -17.99 -8.78
CA THR A 39 -1.82 -19.40 -8.93
C THR A 39 -0.49 -19.70 -8.23
N ALA A 40 0.49 -18.80 -8.37
CA ALA A 40 1.77 -18.94 -7.69
C ALA A 40 1.64 -18.83 -6.15
N LEU A 41 0.69 -18.04 -5.64
CA LEU A 41 0.41 -17.88 -4.21
C LEU A 41 -0.45 -19.00 -3.62
N SER A 42 -1.11 -19.80 -4.46
CA SER A 42 -2.09 -20.80 -4.02
C SER A 42 -1.59 -21.77 -2.95
N PRO A 43 -0.33 -22.27 -2.99
CA PRO A 43 0.20 -23.14 -1.92
C PRO A 43 0.19 -22.44 -0.56
N GLY A 44 0.61 -21.17 -0.47
CA GLY A 44 0.63 -20.40 0.77
C GLY A 44 -0.77 -20.10 1.34
N PHE A 45 -1.79 -20.03 0.48
CA PHE A 45 -3.16 -19.84 0.96
C PHE A 45 -3.69 -21.03 1.76
N HIS A 46 -3.23 -22.25 1.52
CA HIS A 46 -3.65 -23.42 2.30
C HIS A 46 -3.27 -23.30 3.77
N ASP A 47 -2.14 -22.69 4.07
CA ASP A 47 -1.63 -22.53 5.43
C ASP A 47 -2.39 -21.47 6.22
N LEU A 48 -3.03 -20.52 5.52
CA LEU A 48 -3.81 -19.43 6.12
C LEU A 48 -5.24 -19.86 6.51
N TYR A 49 -5.70 -21.03 6.05
CA TYR A 49 -7.07 -21.47 6.24
C TYR A 49 -7.16 -22.79 7.01
N ALA A 50 -8.09 -22.89 7.94
CA ALA A 50 -8.34 -24.14 8.66
C ALA A 50 -8.84 -25.23 7.71
N ARG A 51 -8.42 -26.47 7.99
CA ARG A 51 -8.82 -27.66 7.18
C ARG A 51 -10.30 -28.03 7.36
N VAL A 52 -10.93 -27.62 8.45
CA VAL A 52 -12.30 -27.96 8.83
C VAL A 52 -13.09 -26.71 9.12
N GLY A 53 -14.38 -26.70 8.79
CA GLY A 53 -15.32 -25.61 9.09
C GLY A 53 -16.07 -25.12 7.86
N ARG A 54 -16.90 -24.08 8.03
CA ARG A 54 -17.66 -23.48 6.93
C ARG A 54 -16.69 -22.84 5.92
N PRO A 55 -16.86 -23.10 4.59
CA PRO A 55 -16.09 -22.43 3.54
C PRO A 55 -16.17 -20.91 3.67
N SER A 56 -15.01 -20.26 3.63
CA SER A 56 -14.90 -18.81 3.59
C SER A 56 -14.82 -18.31 2.15
N ILE A 57 -14.80 -16.99 1.97
CA ILE A 57 -14.52 -16.39 0.66
C ILE A 57 -13.14 -16.90 0.19
N PRO A 58 -13.01 -17.42 -1.04
CA PRO A 58 -11.71 -17.81 -1.59
C PRO A 58 -10.75 -16.62 -1.61
N PRO A 59 -9.50 -16.77 -1.18
CA PRO A 59 -8.53 -15.67 -1.14
C PRO A 59 -8.30 -15.04 -2.51
N GLU A 60 -8.39 -15.82 -3.57
CA GLU A 60 -8.27 -15.36 -4.94
C GLU A 60 -9.40 -14.40 -5.32
N GLN A 61 -10.65 -14.75 -5.00
CA GLN A 61 -11.80 -13.87 -5.24
C GLN A 61 -11.73 -12.61 -4.35
N LEU A 62 -11.31 -12.78 -3.09
CA LEU A 62 -11.14 -11.67 -2.16
C LEU A 62 -10.10 -10.65 -2.68
N LEU A 63 -8.94 -11.12 -3.15
CA LEU A 63 -7.89 -10.24 -3.71
C LEU A 63 -8.36 -9.56 -5.01
N ARG A 64 -9.04 -10.26 -5.91
CA ARG A 64 -9.60 -9.64 -7.12
C ARG A 64 -10.63 -8.56 -6.77
N ALA A 65 -11.48 -8.80 -5.78
CA ALA A 65 -12.46 -7.82 -5.33
C ALA A 65 -11.79 -6.58 -4.70
N LEU A 66 -10.73 -6.74 -3.90
CA LEU A 66 -9.95 -5.65 -3.33
C LEU A 66 -9.19 -4.85 -4.40
N LEU A 67 -8.69 -5.50 -5.44
CA LEU A 67 -8.11 -4.82 -6.61
C LEU A 67 -9.15 -3.96 -7.34
N LEU A 68 -10.39 -4.43 -7.49
CA LEU A 68 -11.47 -3.59 -8.05
C LEU A 68 -11.75 -2.36 -7.20
N GLN A 69 -11.69 -2.47 -5.87
CA GLN A 69 -11.79 -1.28 -5.01
C GLN A 69 -10.73 -0.24 -5.35
N ALA A 70 -9.47 -0.69 -5.54
CA ALA A 70 -8.36 0.19 -5.90
C ALA A 70 -8.50 0.77 -7.31
N PHE A 71 -8.88 -0.04 -8.31
CA PHE A 71 -8.98 0.39 -9.71
C PHE A 71 -10.10 1.41 -9.95
N TYR A 72 -11.22 1.24 -9.26
CA TYR A 72 -12.44 2.02 -9.46
C TYR A 72 -12.75 3.00 -8.31
N SER A 73 -11.79 3.25 -7.42
CA SER A 73 -11.93 4.16 -6.28
C SER A 73 -13.14 3.88 -5.40
N ILE A 74 -13.50 2.61 -5.23
CA ILE A 74 -14.66 2.19 -4.42
C ILE A 74 -14.26 2.23 -2.95
N ARG A 75 -14.83 3.16 -2.19
CA ARG A 75 -14.43 3.40 -0.81
C ARG A 75 -15.10 2.51 0.23
N SER A 76 -16.21 1.87 -0.12
CA SER A 76 -17.05 1.12 0.83
C SER A 76 -17.19 -0.32 0.40
N GLU A 77 -17.01 -1.27 1.31
CA GLU A 77 -17.27 -2.69 1.05
C GLU A 77 -18.74 -2.93 0.70
N ARG A 78 -19.67 -2.16 1.29
CA ARG A 78 -21.09 -2.23 0.90
C ARG A 78 -21.30 -1.83 -0.55
N GLN A 79 -20.67 -0.75 -0.99
CA GLN A 79 -20.73 -0.30 -2.38
C GLN A 79 -20.07 -1.30 -3.33
N LEU A 80 -18.98 -1.96 -2.90
CA LEU A 80 -18.37 -3.03 -3.69
C LEU A 80 -19.31 -4.22 -3.86
N MET A 81 -19.99 -4.64 -2.79
CA MET A 81 -20.97 -5.75 -2.86
C MET A 81 -22.12 -5.40 -3.79
N GLU A 82 -22.67 -4.20 -3.68
CA GLU A 82 -23.70 -3.70 -4.60
C GLU A 82 -23.23 -3.69 -6.06
N ARG A 83 -21.99 -3.27 -6.32
CA ARG A 83 -21.39 -3.34 -7.65
C ARG A 83 -21.25 -4.78 -8.14
N LEU A 84 -20.84 -5.70 -7.28
CA LEU A 84 -20.75 -7.13 -7.64
C LEU A 84 -22.11 -7.75 -7.92
N ASP A 85 -23.20 -7.24 -7.35
CA ASP A 85 -24.55 -7.71 -7.65
C ASP A 85 -25.01 -7.32 -9.07
N PHE A 86 -24.68 -6.12 -9.52
CA PHE A 86 -25.27 -5.56 -10.75
C PHE A 86 -24.27 -5.41 -11.91
N ASP A 87 -22.97 -5.41 -11.67
CA ASP A 87 -21.95 -5.16 -12.68
C ASP A 87 -21.34 -6.49 -13.17
N LEU A 88 -21.69 -6.87 -14.39
CA LEU A 88 -21.21 -8.11 -15.03
C LEU A 88 -19.69 -8.12 -15.24
N LEU A 89 -19.07 -6.96 -15.47
CA LEU A 89 -17.62 -6.83 -15.60
C LEU A 89 -16.92 -7.13 -14.28
N PHE A 90 -17.49 -6.67 -13.16
CA PHE A 90 -16.95 -6.92 -11.83
C PHE A 90 -17.09 -8.40 -11.45
N ARG A 91 -18.27 -8.99 -11.73
CA ARG A 91 -18.50 -10.44 -11.51
C ARG A 91 -17.49 -11.27 -12.30
N TRP A 92 -17.35 -10.97 -13.59
CA TRP A 92 -16.38 -11.62 -14.44
C TRP A 92 -14.95 -11.50 -13.91
N PHE A 93 -14.52 -10.30 -13.50
CA PHE A 93 -13.16 -10.09 -13.01
C PHE A 93 -12.88 -10.86 -11.71
N VAL A 94 -13.83 -10.88 -10.78
CA VAL A 94 -13.74 -11.61 -9.51
C VAL A 94 -13.82 -13.13 -9.72
N GLY A 95 -14.56 -13.58 -10.71
CA GLY A 95 -14.82 -14.99 -10.97
C GLY A 95 -16.14 -15.48 -10.38
N LEU A 96 -17.13 -14.57 -10.27
CA LEU A 96 -18.50 -14.91 -9.90
C LEU A 96 -19.34 -15.15 -11.16
N GLY A 97 -20.13 -16.21 -11.15
CA GLY A 97 -21.17 -16.47 -12.15
C GLY A 97 -22.34 -15.50 -12.03
N ILE A 98 -23.28 -15.50 -12.99
CA ILE A 98 -24.43 -14.60 -12.97
C ILE A 98 -25.34 -14.89 -11.78
N ASP A 99 -25.53 -16.15 -11.46
CA ASP A 99 -26.45 -16.61 -10.42
C ASP A 99 -25.79 -16.74 -9.04
N ASP A 100 -24.47 -16.52 -8.95
CA ASP A 100 -23.76 -16.61 -7.69
C ASP A 100 -24.19 -15.51 -6.73
N GLN A 101 -24.48 -15.89 -5.49
CA GLN A 101 -24.79 -14.91 -4.45
C GLN A 101 -23.55 -14.14 -4.03
N VAL A 102 -23.64 -12.82 -4.04
CA VAL A 102 -22.56 -11.93 -3.53
C VAL A 102 -22.49 -11.98 -2.01
N TRP A 103 -21.31 -11.84 -1.49
CA TRP A 103 -21.06 -11.92 -0.04
C TRP A 103 -21.69 -10.74 0.71
N ASN A 104 -22.04 -10.98 1.98
CA ASN A 104 -22.41 -9.88 2.85
C ASN A 104 -21.18 -9.01 3.14
N HIS A 105 -21.33 -7.69 3.12
CA HIS A 105 -20.25 -6.73 3.35
C HIS A 105 -19.53 -6.93 4.71
N SER A 106 -20.23 -7.37 5.76
CA SER A 106 -19.63 -7.63 7.07
C SER A 106 -18.76 -8.89 7.07
N THR A 107 -19.14 -9.90 6.29
CA THR A 107 -18.32 -11.10 6.05
C THR A 107 -17.08 -10.73 5.25
N PHE A 108 -17.25 -9.95 4.17
CA PHE A 108 -16.14 -9.49 3.36
C PHE A 108 -15.12 -8.70 4.16
N SER A 109 -15.55 -7.73 4.98
CA SER A 109 -14.66 -6.85 5.77
C SER A 109 -13.79 -7.58 6.80
N LYS A 110 -14.19 -8.79 7.25
CA LYS A 110 -13.41 -9.59 8.22
C LYS A 110 -12.38 -10.51 7.58
N ASN A 111 -12.55 -10.85 6.30
CA ASN A 111 -11.69 -11.82 5.63
C ASN A 111 -10.28 -11.30 5.29
N PRO A 112 -10.05 -10.00 4.95
CA PRO A 112 -8.71 -9.49 4.67
C PRO A 112 -7.72 -9.64 5.83
N ASP A 113 -8.17 -9.73 7.07
CA ASP A 113 -7.29 -9.91 8.23
C ASP A 113 -6.46 -11.22 8.15
N ARG A 114 -6.94 -12.25 7.47
CA ARG A 114 -6.20 -13.49 7.23
C ARG A 114 -5.08 -13.31 6.21
N LEU A 115 -5.34 -12.52 5.17
CA LEU A 115 -4.34 -12.20 4.15
C LEU A 115 -3.23 -11.31 4.71
N LEU A 116 -3.55 -10.52 5.74
CA LEU A 116 -2.58 -9.73 6.48
C LEU A 116 -1.57 -10.61 7.23
N ALA A 117 -2.03 -11.69 7.86
CA ALA A 117 -1.18 -12.59 8.64
C ALA A 117 -0.09 -13.28 7.79
N GLY A 118 -0.36 -13.52 6.50
CA GLY A 118 0.59 -14.11 5.56
C GLY A 118 1.39 -13.10 4.73
N ASP A 119 1.32 -11.81 5.03
CA ASP A 119 1.91 -10.70 4.22
C ASP A 119 1.60 -10.80 2.71
N VAL A 120 0.41 -11.31 2.39
CA VAL A 120 -0.01 -11.65 1.03
C VAL A 120 0.09 -10.47 0.04
N ALA A 121 0.01 -9.22 0.51
CA ALA A 121 0.13 -8.06 -0.36
C ALA A 121 1.56 -7.90 -0.91
N ALA A 122 2.58 -8.13 -0.08
CA ALA A 122 3.99 -8.08 -0.50
C ALA A 122 4.32 -9.25 -1.42
N GLU A 123 3.87 -10.46 -1.06
CA GLU A 123 4.04 -11.63 -1.91
C GLU A 123 3.32 -11.47 -3.25
N PHE A 124 2.11 -10.91 -3.26
CA PHE A 124 1.38 -10.64 -4.50
C PHE A 124 2.12 -9.64 -5.40
N LEU A 125 2.65 -8.55 -4.82
CA LEU A 125 3.48 -7.60 -5.58
C LEU A 125 4.71 -8.31 -6.17
N ALA A 126 5.41 -9.13 -5.38
CA ALA A 126 6.56 -9.90 -5.82
C ALA A 126 6.20 -10.87 -6.96
N GLN A 127 5.10 -11.62 -6.84
CA GLN A 127 4.63 -12.55 -7.87
C GLN A 127 4.18 -11.84 -9.16
N VAL A 128 3.64 -10.63 -9.07
CA VAL A 128 3.35 -9.81 -10.27
C VAL A 128 4.64 -9.42 -10.98
N LEU A 129 5.66 -8.98 -10.24
CA LEU A 129 6.94 -8.55 -10.79
C LEU A 129 7.78 -9.72 -11.34
N ASP A 130 7.62 -10.90 -10.76
CA ASP A 130 8.42 -12.09 -11.09
C ASP A 130 7.98 -12.79 -12.41
N GLN A 131 6.82 -12.42 -12.94
CA GLN A 131 6.36 -12.95 -14.22
C GLN A 131 7.34 -12.61 -15.35
N PRO A 132 7.72 -13.57 -16.24
CA PRO A 132 8.75 -13.36 -17.26
C PRO A 132 8.52 -12.14 -18.15
N GLN A 133 7.26 -11.86 -18.50
CA GLN A 133 6.89 -10.70 -19.30
C GLN A 133 7.08 -9.38 -18.54
N VAL A 134 6.93 -9.36 -17.22
CA VAL A 134 7.11 -8.18 -16.38
C VAL A 134 8.59 -7.98 -16.07
N ARG A 135 9.32 -9.04 -15.72
CA ARG A 135 10.76 -8.97 -15.45
C ARG A 135 11.56 -8.34 -16.57
N ARG A 136 11.19 -8.57 -17.84
CA ARG A 136 11.84 -7.96 -19.01
C ARG A 136 11.66 -6.45 -19.08
N LEU A 137 10.64 -5.91 -18.42
CA LEU A 137 10.37 -4.48 -18.36
C LEU A 137 11.17 -3.79 -17.26
N LEU A 138 11.58 -4.52 -16.22
CA LEU A 138 12.26 -3.94 -15.07
C LEU A 138 13.69 -3.51 -15.41
N SER A 139 14.08 -2.34 -14.93
CA SER A 139 15.50 -1.94 -14.89
C SER A 139 16.18 -2.67 -13.74
N SER A 140 17.38 -3.18 -13.95
CA SER A 140 18.25 -3.74 -12.92
C SER A 140 19.25 -2.72 -12.34
N GLU A 141 19.30 -1.49 -12.87
CA GLU A 141 20.38 -0.54 -12.62
C GLU A 141 19.93 0.79 -12.03
N HIS A 142 18.76 1.28 -12.42
CA HIS A 142 18.33 2.64 -12.08
C HIS A 142 16.98 2.64 -11.35
N PHE A 143 17.01 3.16 -10.13
CA PHE A 143 15.85 3.24 -9.25
C PHE A 143 15.65 4.66 -8.73
N SER A 144 14.43 4.93 -8.29
CA SER A 144 14.05 6.14 -7.55
C SER A 144 13.34 5.77 -6.27
N VAL A 145 13.56 6.52 -5.21
CA VAL A 145 12.87 6.38 -3.92
C VAL A 145 12.27 7.71 -3.52
N ASP A 146 11.09 7.63 -2.91
CA ASP A 146 10.42 8.78 -2.32
C ASP A 146 9.40 8.33 -1.27
N GLY A 147 8.90 9.27 -0.47
CA GLY A 147 7.89 9.06 0.55
C GLY A 147 6.67 9.97 0.40
N SER A 148 5.51 9.47 0.81
CA SER A 148 4.27 10.25 0.86
C SER A 148 3.54 10.01 2.18
N LEU A 149 2.90 11.08 2.70
CA LEU A 149 2.11 10.97 3.92
C LEU A 149 0.78 10.26 3.65
N VAL A 150 0.45 9.32 4.52
CA VAL A 150 -0.83 8.63 4.59
C VAL A 150 -1.55 9.06 5.87
N GLU A 151 -2.59 9.87 5.75
CA GLU A 151 -3.36 10.35 6.90
C GLU A 151 -4.08 9.18 7.59
N ALA A 152 -3.91 9.06 8.90
CA ALA A 152 -4.51 7.99 9.68
C ALA A 152 -6.01 8.17 9.88
N TRP A 153 -6.73 7.07 10.11
CA TRP A 153 -8.12 7.08 10.53
C TRP A 153 -8.23 7.40 12.03
N ALA A 154 -7.66 8.53 12.41
CA ALA A 154 -7.66 9.01 13.79
C ALA A 154 -7.81 10.53 13.81
N SER A 155 -8.72 11.02 14.65
CA SER A 155 -8.89 12.47 14.85
C SER A 155 -7.82 13.01 15.78
N MET A 156 -7.39 14.24 15.60
CA MET A 156 -6.56 14.98 16.56
C MET A 156 -7.17 15.02 17.97
N LYS A 157 -8.50 14.89 18.08
CA LYS A 157 -9.22 14.78 19.37
C LYS A 157 -8.93 13.48 20.13
N SER A 158 -8.43 12.44 19.43
CA SER A 158 -8.01 11.18 20.04
C SER A 158 -6.59 11.23 20.64
N CYS A 159 -5.82 12.27 20.31
CA CYS A 159 -4.46 12.43 20.79
C CYS A 159 -4.50 12.88 22.25
N ARG A 160 -4.09 11.99 23.16
CA ARG A 160 -4.08 12.20 24.61
C ARG A 160 -2.69 12.05 25.19
N PRO A 161 -2.40 12.66 26.38
CA PRO A 161 -1.17 12.37 27.09
C PRO A 161 -1.00 10.88 27.31
N LYS A 162 0.22 10.40 27.18
CA LYS A 162 0.56 9.02 27.54
C LYS A 162 0.45 8.88 29.06
N PRO A 163 0.00 7.72 29.59
CA PRO A 163 0.09 7.46 31.00
C PRO A 163 1.56 7.51 31.44
N ASP A 164 1.83 8.15 32.57
CA ASP A 164 3.17 8.13 33.16
C ASP A 164 3.51 6.69 33.55
N PRO A 165 4.75 6.22 33.27
CA PRO A 165 5.19 4.87 33.68
C PRO A 165 5.10 4.64 35.18
N ASP A 166 5.16 5.73 35.99
CA ASP A 166 5.13 5.70 37.44
C ASP A 166 3.71 5.87 38.02
N ASP A 167 2.69 6.12 37.19
CA ASP A 167 1.30 6.14 37.66
C ASP A 167 0.82 4.70 37.85
N PRO A 168 0.37 4.31 39.05
CA PRO A 168 -0.16 2.98 39.28
C PRO A 168 -1.37 2.76 38.36
N PRO A 169 -1.53 1.55 37.76
CA PRO A 169 -2.61 1.27 36.83
C PRO A 169 -3.91 1.62 37.55
N SER A 170 -4.65 2.61 37.02
CA SER A 170 -5.93 2.99 37.53
C SER A 170 -6.83 1.76 37.48
N SER A 171 -6.93 1.07 38.63
CA SER A 171 -7.78 -0.10 38.82
C SER A 171 -9.18 0.29 38.38
N GLY A 172 -9.67 -0.38 37.34
CA GLY A 172 -11.02 -0.22 36.85
C GLY A 172 -12.03 -0.40 38.00
N ARG A 173 -12.37 0.67 38.64
CA ARG A 173 -13.52 0.67 39.58
C ARG A 173 -14.76 0.64 38.70
N ASN A 174 -15.34 -0.56 38.62
CA ASN A 174 -16.77 -0.75 38.44
C ASN A 174 -17.48 0.09 39.55
N GLN A 175 -17.82 1.33 39.23
CA GLN A 175 -18.78 2.05 40.07
C GLN A 175 -20.16 1.57 39.69
N ALA A 176 -20.66 0.63 40.53
CA ALA A 176 -22.07 0.29 40.64
C ALA A 176 -22.90 1.54 40.90
N ALA A 177 -24.10 1.51 40.38
CA ALA A 177 -25.17 2.49 40.46
C ALA A 177 -25.33 3.13 41.83
N GLY A 178 -25.50 4.47 41.85
CA GLY A 178 -26.11 5.17 43.01
C GLY A 178 -25.48 6.52 43.27
N SER A 179 -25.68 7.50 42.42
CA SER A 179 -25.94 8.90 42.71
C SER A 179 -25.93 9.69 41.39
N ALA A 180 -26.82 10.66 41.25
CA ALA A 180 -26.93 11.57 40.10
C ALA A 180 -25.75 12.50 40.05
N ALA A 181 -24.57 11.94 39.75
CA ALA A 181 -23.38 12.69 39.43
C ALA A 181 -23.42 13.08 37.94
N ALA A 182 -23.39 14.38 37.68
CA ALA A 182 -23.40 15.00 36.37
C ALA A 182 -22.51 14.22 35.40
N ARG A 183 -23.08 13.79 34.26
CA ARG A 183 -22.31 13.17 33.16
C ARG A 183 -21.11 14.07 32.85
N PRO A 184 -19.88 13.56 32.89
CA PRO A 184 -18.73 14.38 32.59
C PRO A 184 -18.94 15.07 31.25
N ARG A 185 -18.89 16.38 31.24
CA ARG A 185 -19.06 17.17 30.00
C ARG A 185 -18.06 16.65 28.97
N ARG A 186 -18.54 16.44 27.78
CA ARG A 186 -17.79 15.86 26.61
C ARG A 186 -16.40 16.47 26.37
N ASN A 187 -16.10 17.61 27.01
CA ASN A 187 -14.88 18.38 26.92
C ASN A 187 -14.07 18.43 28.23
N GLN A 188 -14.49 17.76 29.30
CA GLN A 188 -13.75 17.70 30.56
C GLN A 188 -12.50 16.85 30.36
N GLY A 189 -11.30 17.44 30.50
CA GLY A 189 -10.00 16.83 30.20
C GLY A 189 -9.44 17.16 28.80
N ARG A 190 -10.08 18.08 28.08
CA ARG A 190 -9.49 18.63 26.85
C ARG A 190 -8.88 19.98 27.17
N ASP A 191 -7.57 19.99 27.40
CA ASP A 191 -6.84 21.23 27.46
C ASP A 191 -6.71 21.79 26.05
N PHE A 192 -7.50 22.82 25.72
CA PHE A 192 -7.39 23.59 24.48
C PHE A 192 -6.39 24.74 24.61
N HIS A 193 -5.81 24.97 25.79
CA HIS A 193 -4.93 26.08 26.11
C HIS A 193 -3.48 25.62 26.23
N GLY A 194 -2.70 25.80 25.16
CA GLY A 194 -1.26 25.99 25.26
C GLY A 194 -0.35 24.75 25.33
N ALA A 195 -0.83 23.54 25.60
CA ALA A 195 0.05 22.38 25.62
C ALA A 195 0.45 21.93 24.22
N ARG A 196 1.73 22.06 23.87
CA ARG A 196 2.28 21.58 22.59
C ARG A 196 2.24 20.05 22.56
N ARG A 197 1.37 19.48 21.75
CA ARG A 197 1.32 18.03 21.55
C ARG A 197 2.55 17.54 20.79
N ALA A 198 3.28 16.61 21.38
CA ALA A 198 4.45 15.98 20.80
C ALA A 198 4.31 14.45 20.86
N ASN A 199 4.97 13.74 19.96
CA ASN A 199 4.91 12.27 19.92
C ASN A 199 5.48 11.61 21.18
N ASP A 200 6.35 12.30 21.92
CA ASP A 200 6.96 11.81 23.16
C ASP A 200 5.95 11.83 24.31
N SER A 201 5.12 12.87 24.39
CA SER A 201 4.17 13.09 25.46
C SER A 201 2.74 12.63 25.14
N HIS A 202 2.37 12.52 23.86
CA HIS A 202 1.01 12.21 23.43
C HIS A 202 0.94 11.03 22.47
N ALA A 203 -0.15 10.29 22.49
CA ALA A 203 -0.47 9.25 21.53
C ALA A 203 -1.97 9.26 21.19
N SER A 204 -2.31 8.80 19.97
CA SER A 204 -3.70 8.61 19.61
C SER A 204 -4.29 7.38 20.31
N THR A 205 -5.43 7.53 20.97
CA THR A 205 -6.18 6.40 21.56
C THR A 205 -6.93 5.60 20.51
N THR A 206 -7.15 6.16 19.32
CA THR A 206 -7.83 5.49 18.18
C THR A 206 -6.86 4.66 17.35
N ASP A 207 -5.65 5.17 17.11
CA ASP A 207 -4.59 4.50 16.38
C ASP A 207 -3.23 4.86 16.99
N PRO A 208 -2.71 4.06 17.94
CA PRO A 208 -1.46 4.35 18.65
C PRO A 208 -0.21 4.34 17.75
N ASP A 209 -0.30 3.66 16.59
CA ASP A 209 0.79 3.61 15.64
C ASP A 209 0.94 4.89 14.81
N ALA A 210 -0.16 5.64 14.62
CA ALA A 210 -0.13 6.92 13.94
C ALA A 210 0.64 7.97 14.75
N LYS A 211 1.48 8.75 14.08
CA LYS A 211 2.31 9.79 14.71
C LYS A 211 1.94 11.15 14.17
N LEU A 212 2.08 12.17 15.05
CA LEU A 212 1.96 13.57 14.66
C LEU A 212 3.13 13.93 13.76
N TYR A 213 2.83 14.38 12.57
CA TYR A 213 3.83 14.80 11.61
C TYR A 213 3.29 15.90 10.68
N HIS A 214 4.16 16.76 10.19
CA HIS A 214 3.86 17.78 9.19
C HIS A 214 4.89 17.73 8.06
N LYS A 215 4.44 17.93 6.85
CA LYS A 215 5.29 17.80 5.65
C LYS A 215 6.32 18.93 5.55
N SER A 216 5.96 20.12 6.03
CA SER A 216 6.84 21.29 6.00
C SER A 216 6.55 22.22 7.18
N PRO A 217 7.53 23.06 7.59
CA PRO A 217 7.32 24.08 8.62
C PRO A 217 6.10 24.96 8.28
N GLY A 218 5.27 25.25 9.27
CA GLY A 218 4.07 26.09 9.12
C GLY A 218 2.81 25.31 8.67
N GLN A 219 2.89 24.05 8.28
CA GLN A 219 1.71 23.22 8.02
C GLN A 219 1.17 22.59 9.30
N GLU A 220 -0.14 22.34 9.30
CA GLU A 220 -0.80 21.64 10.39
C GLU A 220 -0.23 20.22 10.57
N ALA A 221 0.07 19.85 11.82
CA ALA A 221 0.47 18.49 12.14
C ALA A 221 -0.74 17.56 12.10
N LYS A 222 -0.61 16.43 11.42
CA LYS A 222 -1.64 15.41 11.30
C LYS A 222 -1.15 14.09 11.87
N LEU A 223 -2.08 13.28 12.37
CA LEU A 223 -1.80 11.88 12.68
C LEU A 223 -1.65 11.11 11.36
N CYS A 224 -0.47 10.59 11.10
CA CYS A 224 -0.18 9.96 9.82
C CYS A 224 0.88 8.86 9.93
N PHE A 225 1.02 8.13 8.84
CA PHE A 225 2.11 7.24 8.48
C PHE A 225 2.88 7.83 7.30
N VAL A 226 4.03 7.25 6.96
CA VAL A 226 4.75 7.54 5.73
C VAL A 226 4.79 6.28 4.88
N GLY A 227 4.22 6.36 3.67
CA GLY A 227 4.33 5.33 2.66
C GLY A 227 5.54 5.61 1.78
N HIS A 228 6.41 4.61 1.62
CA HIS A 228 7.61 4.68 0.81
C HIS A 228 7.46 3.79 -0.41
N VAL A 229 7.98 4.25 -1.53
CA VAL A 229 7.97 3.52 -2.80
C VAL A 229 9.38 3.49 -3.37
N LEU A 230 9.82 2.30 -3.77
CA LEU A 230 10.98 2.11 -4.60
C LEU A 230 10.52 1.78 -6.03
N MET A 231 10.90 2.60 -6.99
CA MET A 231 10.46 2.52 -8.38
C MET A 231 11.65 2.29 -9.31
N GLU A 232 11.52 1.38 -10.25
CA GLU A 232 12.49 1.29 -11.37
C GLU A 232 12.25 2.42 -12.37
N ASN A 233 13.34 2.93 -12.97
CA ASN A 233 13.29 4.17 -13.75
C ASN A 233 13.01 3.97 -15.26
N ARG A 234 13.02 2.75 -15.78
CA ARG A 234 12.80 2.48 -17.20
C ARG A 234 11.34 2.67 -17.60
N HIS A 235 10.45 2.01 -16.89
CA HIS A 235 9.01 2.02 -17.15
C HIS A 235 8.18 2.62 -16.01
N GLY A 236 8.80 2.92 -14.87
CA GLY A 236 8.14 3.50 -13.70
C GLY A 236 7.25 2.50 -12.99
N LEU A 237 7.70 1.25 -12.87
CA LEU A 237 7.04 0.22 -12.09
C LEU A 237 7.55 0.26 -10.64
N VAL A 238 6.66 0.12 -9.70
CA VAL A 238 6.99 -0.01 -8.28
C VAL A 238 7.57 -1.39 -8.04
N VAL A 239 8.80 -1.46 -7.56
CA VAL A 239 9.49 -2.72 -7.26
C VAL A 239 9.40 -3.10 -5.80
N ASP A 240 9.21 -2.13 -4.92
CA ASP A 240 8.97 -2.37 -3.50
C ASP A 240 8.16 -1.23 -2.89
N ALA A 241 7.38 -1.53 -1.85
CA ALA A 241 6.57 -0.57 -1.13
C ALA A 241 6.58 -0.88 0.38
N GLU A 242 6.82 0.13 1.19
CA GLU A 242 6.90 0.01 2.65
C GLU A 242 6.05 1.11 3.31
N LEU A 243 5.53 0.85 4.51
CA LEU A 243 4.85 1.86 5.31
C LEU A 243 5.44 1.89 6.72
N THR A 244 5.82 3.08 7.16
CA THR A 244 6.43 3.28 8.48
C THR A 244 5.62 4.26 9.32
N ARG A 245 5.89 4.28 10.64
CA ARG A 245 5.44 5.37 11.49
C ARG A 245 6.11 6.67 11.05
N ALA A 246 5.34 7.75 11.03
CA ALA A 246 5.87 9.03 10.58
C ALA A 246 6.96 9.56 11.55
N SER A 247 8.11 9.87 11.00
CA SER A 247 9.24 10.52 11.68
C SER A 247 10.09 11.30 10.68
N GLY A 248 10.92 12.21 11.14
CA GLY A 248 11.82 12.99 10.28
C GLY A 248 12.94 12.17 9.60
N HIS A 249 13.11 10.91 10.02
CA HIS A 249 14.13 9.99 9.48
C HIS A 249 13.51 8.79 8.75
N ALA A 250 12.19 8.66 8.73
CA ALA A 250 11.49 7.50 8.21
C ALA A 250 11.90 7.12 6.77
N GLU A 251 11.98 8.11 5.88
CA GLU A 251 12.35 7.91 4.48
C GLU A 251 13.78 7.37 4.33
N ARG A 252 14.74 7.94 5.08
CA ARG A 252 16.14 7.53 5.03
C ARG A 252 16.40 6.16 5.66
N LEU A 253 15.52 5.71 6.55
CA LEU A 253 15.58 4.36 7.13
C LEU A 253 14.89 3.31 6.23
N ALA A 254 13.79 3.68 5.60
CA ALA A 254 13.05 2.77 4.72
C ALA A 254 13.79 2.47 3.41
N ALA A 255 14.46 3.47 2.83
CA ALA A 255 15.12 3.30 1.53
C ALA A 255 16.20 2.20 1.52
N PRO A 256 17.16 2.13 2.47
CA PRO A 256 18.11 1.02 2.53
C PRO A 256 17.45 -0.34 2.73
N ALA A 257 16.43 -0.43 3.58
CA ALA A 257 15.71 -1.67 3.81
C ALA A 257 15.00 -2.19 2.54
N MET A 258 14.43 -1.29 1.73
CA MET A 258 13.85 -1.65 0.43
C MET A 258 14.93 -2.08 -0.57
N LEU A 259 16.09 -1.43 -0.57
CA LEU A 259 17.21 -1.81 -1.44
C LEU A 259 17.77 -3.19 -1.09
N ASP A 260 17.85 -3.53 0.19
CA ASP A 260 18.32 -4.84 0.67
C ASP A 260 17.40 -6.01 0.25
N ARG A 261 16.14 -5.73 -0.09
CA ARG A 261 15.18 -6.71 -0.64
C ARG A 261 15.26 -6.90 -2.16
N LEU A 262 15.98 -6.01 -2.87
CA LEU A 262 16.13 -6.14 -4.32
C LEU A 262 17.02 -7.34 -4.68
N PRO A 263 16.60 -8.18 -5.63
CA PRO A 263 17.39 -9.32 -6.09
C PRO A 263 18.50 -8.90 -7.06
N THR A 264 19.18 -7.77 -6.82
CA THR A 264 20.22 -7.27 -7.74
C THR A 264 21.61 -7.54 -7.19
N VAL A 265 22.52 -7.97 -8.07
CA VAL A 265 23.93 -8.22 -7.76
C VAL A 265 24.84 -7.09 -8.30
N SER A 266 24.33 -6.32 -9.25
CA SER A 266 25.07 -5.27 -9.95
C SER A 266 25.05 -3.95 -9.17
N PRO A 267 26.05 -3.07 -9.36
CA PRO A 267 25.99 -1.71 -8.86
C PRO A 267 24.76 -1.00 -9.41
N ILE A 268 23.96 -0.42 -8.52
CA ILE A 268 22.74 0.30 -8.88
C ILE A 268 22.87 1.80 -8.58
N THR A 269 22.03 2.57 -9.25
CA THR A 269 21.89 4.01 -9.03
C THR A 269 20.55 4.29 -8.38
N LEU A 270 20.54 5.06 -7.28
CA LEU A 270 19.33 5.48 -6.59
C LEU A 270 19.14 6.99 -6.71
N ALA A 271 18.05 7.40 -7.36
CA ALA A 271 17.63 8.79 -7.39
C ALA A 271 16.70 9.09 -6.21
N ALA A 272 16.92 10.21 -5.54
CA ALA A 272 16.11 10.66 -4.42
C ALA A 272 16.02 12.20 -4.38
N ASP A 273 15.07 12.69 -3.60
CA ASP A 273 14.88 14.12 -3.44
C ASP A 273 15.91 14.76 -2.48
N ARG A 274 15.79 16.08 -2.30
CA ARG A 274 16.66 16.87 -1.44
C ARG A 274 16.59 16.48 0.06
N GLY A 275 15.49 15.90 0.51
CA GLY A 275 15.31 15.43 1.88
C GLY A 275 16.24 14.28 2.25
N PHE A 276 16.75 13.56 1.23
CA PHE A 276 17.70 12.48 1.40
C PHE A 276 19.18 12.94 1.38
N ASP A 277 19.48 14.23 1.15
CA ASP A 277 20.86 14.73 1.12
C ASP A 277 21.43 14.87 2.54
N ALA A 278 21.77 13.73 3.12
CA ALA A 278 22.39 13.58 4.42
C ALA A 278 23.65 12.70 4.33
N ARG A 279 24.69 13.08 5.05
CA ARG A 279 26.00 12.40 4.98
C ARG A 279 25.90 10.92 5.30
N ASP A 280 25.20 10.59 6.38
CA ASP A 280 25.06 9.19 6.83
C ASP A 280 24.34 8.35 5.79
N PHE A 281 23.27 8.87 5.18
CA PHE A 281 22.53 8.18 4.13
C PHE A 281 23.38 7.97 2.86
N VAL A 282 24.14 8.98 2.43
CA VAL A 282 25.06 8.86 1.28
C VAL A 282 26.13 7.82 1.54
N MET A 283 26.70 7.78 2.76
CA MET A 283 27.69 6.77 3.15
C MET A 283 27.07 5.37 3.18
N GLU A 284 25.88 5.22 3.70
CA GLU A 284 25.13 3.97 3.76
C GLU A 284 24.82 3.39 2.37
N LEU A 285 24.40 4.23 1.42
CA LEU A 285 24.21 3.83 0.03
C LEU A 285 25.51 3.36 -0.61
N ARG A 286 26.61 4.09 -0.43
CA ARG A 286 27.92 3.73 -0.97
C ARG A 286 28.45 2.41 -0.38
N ALA A 287 28.23 2.14 0.89
CA ALA A 287 28.56 0.87 1.52
C ALA A 287 27.84 -0.31 0.86
N ARG A 288 26.62 -0.09 0.34
CA ARG A 288 25.82 -1.06 -0.45
C ARG A 288 26.16 -1.09 -1.94
N ARG A 289 27.22 -0.41 -2.38
CA ARG A 289 27.57 -0.23 -3.81
C ARG A 289 26.47 0.46 -4.63
N VAL A 290 25.67 1.31 -3.97
CA VAL A 290 24.63 2.11 -4.62
C VAL A 290 25.18 3.49 -4.90
N THR A 291 25.09 3.96 -6.16
CA THR A 291 25.46 5.31 -6.56
C THR A 291 24.34 6.28 -6.20
N PRO A 292 24.58 7.25 -5.30
CA PRO A 292 23.54 8.18 -4.86
C PRO A 292 23.36 9.32 -5.87
N HIS A 293 22.25 9.35 -6.58
CA HIS A 293 21.84 10.48 -7.41
C HIS A 293 20.76 11.31 -6.68
N ILE A 294 21.12 11.86 -5.52
CA ILE A 294 20.24 12.66 -4.67
C ILE A 294 20.25 14.12 -5.12
N ALA A 295 19.09 14.79 -5.09
CA ALA A 295 19.05 16.23 -5.36
C ALA A 295 19.80 17.00 -4.28
N GLN A 296 20.77 17.86 -4.68
CA GLN A 296 21.61 18.58 -3.74
C GLN A 296 20.82 19.59 -2.92
N ASN A 297 21.10 19.65 -1.64
CA ASN A 297 20.63 20.71 -0.78
C ASN A 297 21.60 21.90 -0.85
N THR A 298 21.19 22.94 -1.56
CA THR A 298 21.97 24.17 -1.77
C THR A 298 21.56 25.30 -0.83
N SER A 299 20.57 25.10 0.05
CA SER A 299 20.07 26.13 0.97
C SER A 299 20.88 26.14 2.28
N GLY A 300 22.01 26.84 2.30
CA GLY A 300 22.77 27.16 3.52
C GLY A 300 23.73 26.10 4.05
N TRP A 301 23.66 24.85 3.62
CA TRP A 301 24.53 23.75 4.01
C TRP A 301 25.22 23.12 2.80
N ARG A 302 26.43 22.63 2.99
CA ARG A 302 27.13 21.92 1.93
C ARG A 302 26.49 20.54 1.72
N SER A 303 26.10 20.25 0.48
CA SER A 303 25.58 18.92 0.09
C SER A 303 26.56 17.80 0.48
N ALA A 304 26.02 16.66 0.87
CA ALA A 304 26.78 15.45 1.16
C ALA A 304 27.32 14.77 -0.11
N LEU A 305 26.82 15.16 -1.29
CA LEU A 305 27.29 14.65 -2.57
C LEU A 305 28.54 15.37 -3.03
N ASP A 306 29.49 14.60 -3.56
CA ASP A 306 30.68 15.12 -4.21
C ASP A 306 30.43 15.53 -5.68
N CYS A 307 31.34 16.37 -6.21
CA CYS A 307 31.25 16.83 -7.58
C CYS A 307 31.47 15.72 -8.62
N ARG A 308 32.07 14.57 -8.26
CA ARG A 308 32.24 13.43 -9.17
C ARG A 308 30.89 12.84 -9.53
N THR A 309 29.98 12.69 -8.55
CA THR A 309 28.64 12.22 -8.77
C THR A 309 27.81 13.21 -9.60
N THR A 310 27.86 14.49 -9.26
CA THR A 310 26.96 15.51 -9.85
C THR A 310 27.36 15.94 -11.27
N ARG A 311 28.63 15.80 -11.63
CA ARG A 311 29.14 16.07 -13.00
C ARG A 311 28.84 14.93 -13.99
N HIS A 312 28.51 13.74 -13.49
CA HIS A 312 28.20 12.61 -14.38
C HIS A 312 26.91 12.86 -15.16
N PRO A 313 26.89 12.63 -16.50
CA PRO A 313 25.70 12.88 -17.32
C PRO A 313 24.44 12.15 -16.83
N GLY A 314 24.61 10.95 -16.28
CA GLY A 314 23.52 10.14 -15.70
C GLY A 314 22.83 10.81 -14.49
N TYR A 315 23.54 11.69 -13.76
CA TYR A 315 22.93 12.40 -12.64
C TYR A 315 21.76 13.28 -13.08
N GLY A 316 21.97 14.11 -14.11
CA GLY A 316 20.90 14.95 -14.67
C GLY A 316 19.72 14.15 -15.24
N ALA A 317 20.01 12.99 -15.88
CA ALA A 317 18.98 12.07 -16.36
C ALA A 317 18.16 11.49 -15.20
N SER A 318 18.83 11.00 -14.15
CA SER A 318 18.17 10.46 -12.95
C SER A 318 17.27 11.50 -12.26
N GLN A 319 17.72 12.76 -12.15
CA GLN A 319 16.92 13.83 -11.53
C GLN A 319 15.67 14.18 -12.35
N ARG A 320 15.69 14.03 -13.67
CA ARG A 320 14.49 14.19 -14.52
C ARG A 320 13.53 13.01 -14.38
N VAL A 321 14.06 11.78 -14.45
CA VAL A 321 13.24 10.55 -14.44
C VAL A 321 12.64 10.30 -13.08
N ARG A 322 13.33 10.65 -12.00
CA ARG A 322 12.85 10.56 -10.62
C ARG A 322 11.41 11.08 -10.43
N LYS A 323 11.06 12.15 -11.13
CA LYS A 323 9.72 12.77 -11.01
C LYS A 323 8.57 11.83 -11.38
N ARG A 324 8.83 10.72 -12.09
CA ARG A 324 7.81 9.69 -12.37
C ARG A 324 7.24 9.04 -11.11
N ILE A 325 7.98 9.03 -10.00
CA ILE A 325 7.49 8.48 -8.74
C ILE A 325 6.29 9.26 -8.21
N GLU A 326 6.19 10.56 -8.54
CA GLU A 326 5.05 11.40 -8.20
C GLU A 326 3.76 10.91 -8.89
N GLU A 327 3.85 10.32 -10.11
CA GLU A 327 2.70 9.70 -10.80
C GLU A 327 2.18 8.49 -10.02
N ALA A 328 3.09 7.67 -9.48
CA ALA A 328 2.70 6.52 -8.66
C ALA A 328 2.00 6.95 -7.37
N PHE A 329 2.57 7.92 -6.65
CA PHE A 329 1.94 8.45 -5.45
C PHE A 329 0.61 9.15 -5.74
N ALA A 330 0.54 9.91 -6.83
CA ALA A 330 -0.72 10.54 -7.23
C ALA A 330 -1.80 9.48 -7.44
N TRP A 331 -1.50 8.39 -8.15
CA TRP A 331 -2.45 7.31 -8.39
C TRP A 331 -2.79 6.54 -7.11
N ILE A 332 -1.80 6.15 -6.31
CA ILE A 332 -1.97 5.43 -5.04
C ILE A 332 -2.83 6.26 -4.07
N ASN A 333 -2.56 7.55 -3.95
CA ASN A 333 -3.25 8.44 -3.02
C ASN A 333 -4.68 8.79 -3.47
N THR A 334 -4.88 9.06 -4.77
CA THR A 334 -6.17 9.53 -5.28
C THR A 334 -7.07 8.39 -5.75
N ILE A 335 -6.58 7.55 -6.65
CA ILE A 335 -7.38 6.47 -7.26
C ILE A 335 -7.54 5.30 -6.29
N ALA A 336 -6.43 4.77 -5.73
CA ALA A 336 -6.50 3.71 -4.73
C ALA A 336 -6.88 4.21 -3.32
N GLY A 337 -7.07 5.52 -3.13
CA GLY A 337 -7.65 6.11 -1.93
C GLY A 337 -6.75 6.08 -0.69
N GLN A 338 -5.41 6.00 -0.87
CA GLN A 338 -4.45 5.91 0.24
C GLN A 338 -4.03 7.26 0.83
N SER A 339 -4.50 8.40 0.32
CA SER A 339 -4.23 9.72 0.93
C SER A 339 -4.70 9.79 2.38
N ARG A 340 -5.83 9.12 2.68
CA ARG A 340 -6.37 8.94 4.02
C ARG A 340 -6.87 7.50 4.16
N THR A 341 -6.18 6.73 5.00
CA THR A 341 -6.56 5.32 5.24
C THR A 341 -7.87 5.22 6.03
N LYS A 342 -8.59 4.11 5.83
CA LYS A 342 -9.72 3.71 6.66
C LYS A 342 -9.35 2.64 7.70
N LEU A 343 -8.15 2.09 7.56
CA LEU A 343 -7.63 1.04 8.40
C LEU A 343 -6.90 1.64 9.60
N ARG A 344 -6.77 0.87 10.66
CA ARG A 344 -6.06 1.22 11.88
C ARG A 344 -4.94 0.24 12.14
N GLY A 345 -3.84 0.76 12.69
CA GLY A 345 -2.64 -0.02 12.99
C GLY A 345 -1.71 -0.17 11.78
N LEU A 346 -0.41 -0.09 12.06
CA LEU A 346 0.65 -0.07 11.06
C LEU A 346 0.56 -1.24 10.06
N ALA A 347 0.32 -2.46 10.55
CA ALA A 347 0.31 -3.66 9.73
C ALA A 347 -0.80 -3.64 8.66
N ARG A 348 -2.04 -3.26 9.05
CA ARG A 348 -3.17 -3.19 8.11
C ARG A 348 -3.00 -2.08 7.09
N VAL A 349 -2.49 -0.93 7.51
CA VAL A 349 -2.27 0.20 6.61
C VAL A 349 -1.13 -0.13 5.64
N ARG A 350 -0.04 -0.76 6.12
CA ARG A 350 1.06 -1.25 5.27
C ARG A 350 0.56 -2.22 4.20
N TRP A 351 -0.20 -3.23 4.61
CA TRP A 351 -0.77 -4.20 3.70
C TRP A 351 -1.61 -3.53 2.59
N SER A 352 -2.49 -2.60 2.97
CA SER A 352 -3.33 -1.86 2.01
C SER A 352 -2.51 -0.97 1.07
N PHE A 353 -1.47 -0.32 1.58
CA PHE A 353 -0.57 0.52 0.80
C PHE A 353 0.22 -0.31 -0.22
N THR A 354 0.75 -1.46 0.19
CA THR A 354 1.46 -2.39 -0.70
C THR A 354 0.55 -2.97 -1.77
N LEU A 355 -0.69 -3.34 -1.42
CA LEU A 355 -1.68 -3.78 -2.41
C LEU A 355 -2.02 -2.66 -3.42
N ALA A 356 -2.12 -1.41 -2.97
CA ALA A 356 -2.34 -0.27 -3.85
C ALA A 356 -1.15 -0.03 -4.79
N ALA A 357 0.08 -0.26 -4.34
CA ALA A 357 1.27 -0.21 -5.18
C ALA A 357 1.28 -1.33 -6.25
N ALA A 358 0.87 -2.54 -5.89
CA ALA A 358 0.67 -3.63 -6.85
C ALA A 358 -0.44 -3.29 -7.87
N ALA A 359 -1.55 -2.71 -7.41
CA ALA A 359 -2.64 -2.27 -8.27
C ALA A 359 -2.19 -1.17 -9.27
N TYR A 360 -1.36 -0.23 -8.84
CA TYR A 360 -0.74 0.76 -9.74
C TYR A 360 0.04 0.07 -10.86
N ASN A 361 0.89 -0.90 -10.55
CA ASN A 361 1.63 -1.66 -11.55
C ASN A 361 0.69 -2.37 -12.53
N LEU A 362 -0.36 -3.01 -12.04
CA LEU A 362 -1.33 -3.73 -12.86
C LEU A 362 -2.06 -2.81 -13.86
N VAL A 363 -2.36 -1.56 -13.48
CA VAL A 363 -2.97 -0.57 -14.39
C VAL A 363 -1.95 -0.04 -15.41
N ARG A 364 -0.68 0.01 -15.03
CA ARG A 364 0.41 0.50 -15.91
C ARG A 364 0.86 -0.54 -16.93
N LEU A 365 1.00 -1.80 -16.52
CA LEU A 365 1.53 -2.89 -17.34
C LEU A 365 0.87 -3.02 -18.73
N PRO A 366 -0.48 -3.00 -18.90
CA PRO A 366 -1.10 -3.12 -20.22
C PRO A 366 -0.78 -1.98 -21.19
N LYS A 367 -0.29 -0.85 -20.66
CA LYS A 367 0.06 0.34 -21.46
C LYS A 367 1.51 0.29 -21.96
N LEU A 368 2.32 -0.66 -21.50
CA LEU A 368 3.72 -0.79 -21.86
C LEU A 368 3.92 -1.67 -23.11
N PRO A 369 4.87 -1.34 -23.99
CA PRO A 369 4.97 -1.96 -25.33
C PRO A 369 5.18 -3.48 -25.33
N ALA A 370 5.79 -4.06 -24.30
CA ALA A 370 6.13 -5.48 -24.24
C ALA A 370 5.00 -6.40 -23.77
N THR A 371 3.88 -5.85 -23.26
CA THR A 371 2.72 -6.64 -22.79
C THR A 371 1.75 -7.00 -23.91
N SER A 372 1.93 -6.49 -25.11
CA SER A 372 1.05 -6.76 -26.27
C SER A 372 1.24 -8.16 -26.91
N VAL A 373 2.13 -9.01 -26.38
CA VAL A 373 2.49 -10.30 -27.00
C VAL A 373 1.52 -11.45 -26.66
N THR A 374 0.50 -11.25 -25.83
CA THR A 374 -0.46 -12.31 -25.50
C THR A 374 -1.79 -12.22 -26.28
N ARG A 375 -1.78 -11.74 -27.53
CA ARG A 375 -2.96 -11.74 -28.40
C ARG A 375 -3.10 -13.00 -29.26
N GLY A 376 -2.51 -14.11 -28.91
CA GLY A 376 -2.52 -15.27 -29.77
C GLY A 376 -2.38 -16.60 -29.07
N ALA A 377 -3.33 -16.97 -28.21
CA ALA A 377 -3.56 -18.37 -27.84
C ALA A 377 -5.01 -18.52 -27.35
N SER A 378 -5.95 -18.42 -28.27
CA SER A 378 -7.28 -19.02 -28.12
C SER A 378 -7.33 -20.17 -29.11
N LEU A 379 -7.15 -21.37 -28.62
CA LEU A 379 -7.65 -22.61 -29.20
C LEU A 379 -8.54 -23.27 -28.17
#